data_0d607e395896e1b3ec94fd72e009405a
#
_entry.id   0d607e395896e1b3ec94fd72e009405a
#
_cell.length_a   1.000
_cell.length_b   1.000
_cell.length_c   1.000
_cell.angle_alpha   90.00
_cell.angle_beta   90.00
_cell.angle_gamma   90.00
#
_symmetry.space_group_name_H-M   'P 1'
#
loop_
_entity.id
_entity.type
_entity.pdbx_description
1 polymer ?
#
loop_
_entity_poly.entity_id
_entity_poly.type
_entity_poly.pdbx_seq_one_letter_code
_entity_poly.pdbx_strand_id
1 'polypeptide(L)' 'MKYYIIATRVNLSGYPETFTISYDNEATDDYDNFMFFDTEEEAQEWTKSKQAAEWKDCTFEVIKDGE' A
#
# COMPACT_ATOMS: atom_id res chain seq x y z
N MET A 1 7.22 5.91 -15.09
CA MET A 1 6.21 6.20 -14.08
C MET A 1 6.22 5.15 -13.01
N LYS A 2 5.88 5.55 -11.81
CA LYS A 2 5.87 4.64 -10.68
C LYS A 2 4.52 4.67 -10.00
N TYR A 3 4.19 3.56 -9.36
CA TYR A 3 2.95 3.43 -8.61
C TYR A 3 3.27 2.85 -7.25
N TYR A 4 2.52 3.24 -6.24
CA TYR A 4 2.65 2.67 -4.91
C TYR A 4 1.26 2.47 -4.32
N ILE A 5 1.20 1.82 -3.18
CA ILE A 5 -0.07 1.41 -2.62
C ILE A 5 -0.25 2.05 -1.26
N ILE A 6 -1.40 2.72 -1.09
CA ILE A 6 -1.81 3.26 0.20
C ILE A 6 -2.78 2.27 0.82
N ALA A 7 -2.50 1.86 2.03
CA ALA A 7 -3.39 1.00 2.80
C ALA A 7 -4.11 1.85 3.83
N THR A 8 -5.38 1.56 4.03
CA THR A 8 -6.21 2.26 5.00
C THR A 8 -6.90 1.25 5.88
N ARG A 9 -6.89 1.50 7.18
CA ARG A 9 -7.67 0.69 8.12
C ARG A 9 -8.21 1.61 9.21
N VAL A 10 -9.28 1.16 9.86
CA VAL A 10 -9.88 1.92 10.96
C VAL A 10 -9.30 1.38 12.26
N ASN A 11 -8.73 2.27 13.08
CA ASN A 11 -8.14 1.86 14.35
C ASN A 11 -9.22 1.61 15.39
N LEU A 12 -8.79 1.22 16.59
CA LEU A 12 -9.72 0.86 17.65
C LEU A 12 -10.59 2.03 18.10
N SER A 13 -10.12 3.26 17.87
CA SER A 13 -10.88 4.46 18.21
C SER A 13 -11.85 4.87 17.13
N GLY A 14 -11.91 4.14 16.01
CA GLY A 14 -12.80 4.44 14.93
C GLY A 14 -12.26 5.42 13.90
N TYR A 15 -11.00 5.80 14.00
CA TYR A 15 -10.38 6.74 13.07
C TYR A 15 -9.60 6.00 11.99
N PRO A 16 -9.68 6.47 10.73
CA PRO A 16 -8.90 5.84 9.67
C PRO A 16 -7.41 6.15 9.82
N GLU A 17 -6.60 5.15 9.53
CA GLU A 17 -5.15 5.30 9.48
C GLU A 17 -4.70 4.92 8.09
N THR A 18 -3.80 5.72 7.51
CA THR A 18 -3.25 5.41 6.19
C THR A 18 -1.75 5.23 6.31
N PHE A 19 -1.22 4.34 5.48
CA PHE A 19 0.22 4.11 5.42
C PHE A 19 0.53 3.47 4.08
N THR A 20 1.81 3.50 3.73
CA THR A 20 2.28 2.83 2.52
C THR A 20 3.01 1.57 2.94
N ILE A 21 3.20 0.66 2.01
CA ILE A 21 3.80 -0.64 2.29
C ILE A 21 5.19 -0.67 1.67
N SER A 22 6.15 -1.12 2.47
CA SER A 22 7.53 -1.22 2.03
C SER A 22 7.79 -2.55 1.33
N TYR A 23 8.98 -2.67 0.72
CA TYR A 23 9.38 -3.94 0.11
C TYR A 23 9.47 -5.07 1.12
N ASP A 24 9.64 -4.75 2.39
CA ASP A 24 9.68 -5.75 3.45
C ASP A 24 8.30 -6.10 3.97
N ASN A 25 7.26 -5.62 3.30
CA ASN A 25 5.86 -5.85 3.69
C ASN A 25 5.57 -5.28 5.07
N GLU A 26 6.06 -4.08 5.32
CA GLU A 26 5.84 -3.36 6.57
C GLU A 26 5.24 -1.99 6.28
N ALA A 27 4.50 -1.47 7.26
CA ALA A 27 3.93 -0.14 7.13
C ALA A 27 5.04 0.91 7.21
N THR A 28 4.99 1.89 6.33
CA THR A 28 5.99 2.95 6.33
C THR A 28 5.35 4.25 5.87
N ASP A 29 5.86 5.36 6.39
CA ASP A 29 5.52 6.69 5.88
C ASP A 29 6.75 7.37 5.28
N ASP A 30 7.85 6.62 5.14
CA ASP A 30 9.09 7.12 4.57
C ASP A 30 9.11 6.80 3.08
N TYR A 31 9.08 7.85 2.26
CA TYR A 31 9.04 7.71 0.81
C TYR A 31 10.15 6.81 0.29
N ASP A 32 11.32 6.85 0.89
CA ASP A 32 12.46 6.06 0.44
C ASP A 32 12.23 4.57 0.65
N ASN A 33 11.28 4.20 1.49
CA ASN A 33 10.99 2.79 1.77
C ASN A 33 9.75 2.29 1.03
N PHE A 34 9.09 3.15 0.26
CA PHE A 34 7.89 2.74 -0.47
C PHE A 34 8.22 1.63 -1.46
N MET A 35 7.28 0.69 -1.58
CA MET A 35 7.36 -0.33 -2.62
C MET A 35 6.75 0.24 -3.89
N PHE A 36 7.57 0.40 -4.93
CA PHE A 36 7.13 0.97 -6.20
C PHE A 36 6.93 -0.11 -7.24
N PHE A 37 5.96 0.12 -8.09
CA PHE A 37 5.65 -0.76 -9.21
C PHE A 37 5.78 0.05 -10.50
N ASP A 38 6.18 -0.63 -11.58
CA ASP A 38 6.35 0.05 -12.86
C ASP A 38 5.03 0.30 -13.57
N THR A 39 4.03 -0.51 -13.31
CA THR A 39 2.72 -0.38 -13.95
C THR A 39 1.63 -0.47 -12.91
N GLU A 40 0.49 0.12 -13.26
CA GLU A 40 -0.68 0.05 -12.39
C GLU A 40 -1.16 -1.39 -12.25
N GLU A 41 -1.04 -2.18 -13.32
CA GLU A 41 -1.46 -3.56 -13.29
C GLU A 41 -0.69 -4.37 -12.25
N GLU A 42 0.62 -4.15 -12.20
CA GLU A 42 1.43 -4.85 -11.22
C GLU A 42 1.04 -4.48 -9.80
N ALA A 43 0.76 -3.20 -9.58
CA ALA A 43 0.32 -2.75 -8.26
C ALA A 43 -1.03 -3.36 -7.90
N GLN A 44 -1.95 -3.39 -8.85
CA GLN A 44 -3.27 -3.98 -8.61
C GLN A 44 -3.15 -5.48 -8.29
N GLU A 45 -2.27 -6.17 -8.99
CA GLU A 45 -2.08 -7.59 -8.72
C GLU A 45 -1.51 -7.84 -7.34
N TRP A 46 -0.63 -6.95 -6.90
CA TRP A 46 -0.08 -7.08 -5.55
C TRP A 46 -1.19 -7.07 -4.50
N THR A 47 -2.24 -6.27 -4.71
CA THR A 47 -3.33 -6.18 -3.73
C THR A 47 -4.10 -7.49 -3.59
N LYS A 48 -3.90 -8.42 -4.51
CA LYS A 48 -4.54 -9.74 -4.47
C LYS A 48 -3.56 -10.84 -4.05
N SER A 49 -2.34 -10.46 -3.71
CA SER A 49 -1.29 -11.42 -3.39
C SER A 49 -1.40 -11.91 -1.95
N LYS A 50 -0.58 -12.92 -1.64
CA LYS A 50 -0.51 -13.44 -0.28
C LYS A 50 0.03 -12.40 0.69
N GLN A 51 0.94 -11.55 0.22
CA GLN A 51 1.48 -10.50 1.06
C GLN A 51 0.40 -9.49 1.45
N ALA A 52 -0.45 -9.14 0.48
CA ALA A 52 -1.55 -8.24 0.76
C ALA A 52 -2.54 -8.87 1.74
N ALA A 53 -2.73 -10.18 1.66
CA ALA A 53 -3.66 -10.89 2.53
C ALA A 53 -3.24 -10.84 4.00
N GLU A 54 -1.97 -10.55 4.27
CA GLU A 54 -1.51 -10.39 5.64
C GLU A 54 -1.99 -9.11 6.29
N TRP A 55 -2.43 -8.15 5.48
CA TRP A 55 -2.94 -6.86 5.95
C TRP A 55 -4.45 -6.96 6.12
N LYS A 56 -4.86 -7.58 7.21
CA LYS A 56 -6.28 -7.80 7.46
C LYS A 56 -6.97 -6.50 7.80
N ASP A 57 -8.22 -6.40 7.36
CA ASP A 57 -9.08 -5.24 7.61
C ASP A 57 -8.56 -3.96 6.99
N CYS A 58 -7.71 -4.10 5.97
CA CYS A 58 -7.20 -2.95 5.23
C CYS A 58 -7.82 -2.91 3.85
N THR A 59 -8.04 -1.68 3.36
CA THR A 59 -8.35 -1.46 1.96
C THR A 59 -7.13 -0.85 1.30
N PHE A 60 -6.97 -1.10 0.01
CA PHE A 60 -5.80 -0.65 -0.73
C PHE A 60 -6.20 0.28 -1.85
N GLU A 61 -5.36 1.25 -2.11
CA GLU A 61 -5.55 2.16 -3.24
C GLU A 61 -4.21 2.30 -3.96
N VAL A 62 -4.23 2.16 -5.29
CA VAL A 62 -3.05 2.33 -6.11
C VAL A 62 -2.90 3.80 -6.47
N ILE A 63 -1.74 4.36 -6.17
CA ILE A 63 -1.47 5.78 -6.38
C ILE A 63 -0.36 5.91 -7.41
N LYS A 64 -0.58 6.79 -8.38
CA LYS A 64 0.43 7.11 -9.38
C LYS A 64 1.36 8.15 -8.80
N ASP A 65 2.65 7.85 -8.80
CA ASP A 65 3.66 8.76 -8.28
C ASP A 65 4.23 9.62 -9.40
N GLY A 66 4.46 10.85 -9.10
CA GLY A 66 5.24 11.69 -9.98
C GLY A 66 4.45 12.44 -11.02
N GLU A 67 3.51 12.78 -10.84
CA GLU A 67 2.95 13.63 -11.64
C GLU A 67 3.26 13.85 -12.88
#